data_9c7f7799cbaf55677fad8eadd379012d
#
_entry.id   9c7f7799cbaf55677fad8eadd379012d
#
_cell.length_a   1.000
_cell.length_b   1.000
_cell.length_c   1.000
_cell.angle_alpha   90.00
_cell.angle_beta   90.00
_cell.angle_gamma   90.00
#
_symmetry.space_group_name_H-M   'P 1'
#
loop_
_entity.id
_entity.type
_entity.pdbx_description
1 polymer ?
#
loop_
_entity_poly.entity_id
_entity_poly.type
_entity_poly.pdbx_seq_one_letter_code
_entity_poly.pdbx_strand_id
1 'polypeptide(L)'
;MAGNNNTDTHSCSPPYNDTQSTYLLVYAPGRHQALEHALENQLHRKFRLVTELAPALTDSVEGVLLVSEDLECTSTALTYFAAALRTGADFVVCDAAFGFDGSTALYLSTQHIPCSRCAMVSRKLLDRVRAAARGRDSVTELLRLATAMAENCHRIPQSLLHFRRELCADDVFSADGKRALILSHELTMTGAPIVLTSAVPVLRSMGFEVVVLGPADDGSLPLFLDAGAAVVTRSDCVMNSSLW
;
A
#
# COMPACT_ATOMS: atom_id res chain seq x y z
N MET A 1 -35.07 64.66 -13.78
CA MET A 1 -35.81 63.49 -13.31
C MET A 1 -35.15 62.25 -13.88
N ALA A 2 -34.37 61.59 -13.06
CA ALA A 2 -33.58 60.45 -13.43
C ALA A 2 -34.32 59.17 -13.01
N GLY A 3 -34.55 58.27 -13.95
CA GLY A 3 -35.13 56.95 -13.67
C GLY A 3 -33.99 55.93 -13.60
N ASN A 4 -33.75 55.42 -12.40
CA ASN A 4 -32.88 54.29 -12.16
C ASN A 4 -33.66 53.00 -12.49
N ASN A 5 -33.21 52.25 -13.50
CA ASN A 5 -33.59 50.87 -13.71
C ASN A 5 -32.45 49.97 -13.29
N ASN A 6 -32.56 49.45 -12.06
CA ASN A 6 -31.71 48.39 -11.55
C ASN A 6 -32.32 47.04 -12.04
N THR A 7 -31.67 46.41 -13.00
CA THR A 7 -31.97 45.04 -13.41
C THR A 7 -30.99 44.12 -12.67
N ASP A 8 -31.43 43.60 -11.53
CA ASP A 8 -30.80 42.50 -10.82
C ASP A 8 -30.91 41.23 -11.67
N THR A 9 -29.83 40.90 -12.38
CA THR A 9 -29.67 39.57 -12.97
C THR A 9 -29.20 38.58 -11.89
N HIS A 10 -30.17 37.97 -11.24
CA HIS A 10 -29.88 36.74 -10.47
C HIS A 10 -29.40 35.64 -11.41
N SER A 11 -28.07 35.42 -11.46
CA SER A 11 -27.50 34.21 -12.03
C SER A 11 -27.82 33.03 -11.13
N CYS A 12 -28.90 32.33 -11.40
CA CYS A 12 -29.15 31.01 -10.89
C CYS A 12 -28.07 30.06 -11.45
N SER A 13 -27.04 29.83 -10.66
CA SER A 13 -26.21 28.64 -10.86
C SER A 13 -27.11 27.41 -10.69
N PRO A 14 -27.08 26.44 -11.63
CA PRO A 14 -27.88 25.22 -11.46
C PRO A 14 -27.43 24.53 -10.18
N PRO A 15 -28.34 23.91 -9.43
CA PRO A 15 -27.98 23.13 -8.26
C PRO A 15 -27.02 22.03 -8.72
N TYR A 16 -25.81 22.05 -8.17
CA TYR A 16 -24.85 20.99 -8.34
C TYR A 16 -25.50 19.73 -7.76
N ASN A 17 -26.01 18.88 -8.64
CA ASN A 17 -26.57 17.60 -8.27
C ASN A 17 -25.42 16.75 -7.72
N ASP A 18 -25.28 16.73 -6.40
CA ASP A 18 -24.34 15.91 -5.64
C ASP A 18 -24.81 14.43 -5.62
N THR A 19 -25.37 13.98 -6.73
CA THR A 19 -25.87 12.64 -6.92
C THR A 19 -24.73 11.71 -7.25
N GLN A 20 -24.36 10.89 -6.25
CA GLN A 20 -23.46 9.74 -6.33
C GLN A 20 -21.95 10.04 -6.40
N SER A 21 -21.43 10.81 -5.47
CA SER A 21 -19.98 10.75 -5.26
C SER A 21 -19.61 9.43 -4.58
N THR A 22 -19.00 8.52 -5.33
CA THR A 22 -18.43 7.30 -4.79
C THR A 22 -17.30 7.61 -3.80
N TYR A 23 -17.12 6.76 -2.79
CA TYR A 23 -16.08 6.89 -1.78
C TYR A 23 -15.46 5.54 -1.43
N LEU A 24 -14.30 5.59 -0.78
CA LEU A 24 -13.60 4.42 -0.26
C LEU A 24 -13.99 4.17 1.19
N LEU A 25 -14.06 2.90 1.59
CA LEU A 25 -14.06 2.53 2.99
C LEU A 25 -12.66 2.08 3.40
N VAL A 26 -12.28 2.38 4.64
CA VAL A 26 -11.14 1.78 5.33
C VAL A 26 -11.73 0.96 6.46
N TYR A 27 -11.67 -0.36 6.34
CA TYR A 27 -12.17 -1.29 7.35
C TYR A 27 -11.03 -1.80 8.21
N ALA A 28 -11.02 -1.36 9.45
CA ALA A 28 -10.01 -1.69 10.44
C ALA A 28 -10.71 -2.03 11.77
N PRO A 29 -11.00 -3.31 12.05
CA PRO A 29 -11.65 -3.72 13.29
C PRO A 29 -10.67 -3.60 14.46
N GLY A 30 -11.03 -2.81 15.48
CA GLY A 30 -10.20 -2.54 16.65
C GLY A 30 -9.68 -1.10 16.70
N ARG A 31 -8.70 -0.85 17.56
CA ARG A 31 -8.01 0.44 17.64
C ARG A 31 -6.76 0.43 16.78
N HIS A 32 -6.68 1.37 15.86
CA HIS A 32 -5.58 1.55 14.92
C HIS A 32 -5.12 3.01 14.97
N GLN A 33 -4.45 3.39 16.08
CA GLN A 33 -4.09 4.79 16.34
C GLN A 33 -3.15 5.37 15.28
N ALA A 34 -2.20 4.58 14.79
CA ALA A 34 -1.28 5.04 13.75
C ALA A 34 -2.01 5.24 12.43
N LEU A 35 -2.92 4.33 12.08
CA LEU A 35 -3.75 4.44 10.88
C LEU A 35 -4.68 5.66 10.95
N GLU A 36 -5.35 5.88 12.09
CA GLU A 36 -6.23 7.04 12.27
C GLU A 36 -5.48 8.34 12.01
N HIS A 37 -4.30 8.51 12.62
CA HIS A 37 -3.46 9.69 12.41
C HIS A 37 -2.97 9.82 10.95
N ALA A 38 -2.58 8.72 10.31
CA ALA A 38 -2.14 8.73 8.92
C ALA A 38 -3.27 9.09 7.95
N LEU A 39 -4.52 8.71 8.26
CA LEU A 39 -5.69 9.02 7.45
C LEU A 39 -6.05 10.52 7.48
N GLU A 40 -5.76 11.25 8.55
CA GLU A 40 -5.99 12.70 8.64
C GLU A 40 -5.21 13.45 7.54
N ASN A 41 -4.07 12.92 7.12
CA ASN A 41 -3.15 13.53 6.16
C ASN A 41 -3.34 13.05 4.72
N GLN A 42 -4.37 12.24 4.42
CA GLN A 42 -4.62 11.73 3.06
C GLN A 42 -5.01 12.85 2.09
N LEU A 43 -4.45 12.83 0.88
CA LEU A 43 -4.85 13.72 -0.20
C LEU A 43 -6.22 13.33 -0.78
N HIS A 44 -6.54 12.05 -0.81
CA HIS A 44 -7.87 11.56 -1.17
C HIS A 44 -8.83 11.78 -0.02
N ARG A 45 -9.79 12.69 -0.16
CA ARG A 45 -10.71 13.11 0.91
C ARG A 45 -12.05 12.35 0.93
N LYS A 46 -12.32 11.55 -0.09
CA LYS A 46 -13.57 10.77 -0.18
C LYS A 46 -13.38 9.37 0.39
N PHE A 47 -13.18 9.27 1.70
CA PHE A 47 -13.08 8.00 2.41
C PHE A 47 -13.78 8.06 3.77
N ARG A 48 -14.05 6.89 4.33
CA ARG A 48 -14.60 6.72 5.67
C ARG A 48 -13.93 5.54 6.37
N LEU A 49 -13.42 5.77 7.57
CA LEU A 49 -12.91 4.72 8.46
C LEU A 49 -14.08 4.07 9.21
N VAL A 50 -14.11 2.74 9.24
CA VAL A 50 -15.16 1.95 9.90
C VAL A 50 -14.58 0.76 10.65
N THR A 51 -15.17 0.45 11.79
CA THR A 51 -14.85 -0.73 12.62
C THR A 51 -15.82 -1.89 12.37
N GLU A 52 -16.96 -1.60 11.77
CA GLU A 52 -17.98 -2.59 11.38
C GLU A 52 -18.26 -2.44 9.88
N LEU A 53 -18.11 -3.54 9.14
CA LEU A 53 -18.19 -3.51 7.69
C LEU A 53 -19.64 -3.51 7.18
N ALA A 54 -20.48 -4.40 7.70
CA ALA A 54 -21.83 -4.62 7.16
C ALA A 54 -22.71 -3.35 7.10
N PRO A 55 -22.84 -2.55 8.18
CA PRO A 55 -23.70 -1.36 8.16
C PRO A 55 -23.11 -0.22 7.31
N ALA A 56 -21.81 -0.26 7.00
CA ALA A 56 -21.13 0.79 6.25
C ALA A 56 -21.20 0.60 4.72
N LEU A 57 -21.56 -0.60 4.25
CA LEU A 57 -21.60 -0.92 2.83
C LEU A 57 -22.89 -0.38 2.19
N THR A 58 -22.73 0.74 1.50
CA THR A 58 -23.79 1.34 0.66
C THR A 58 -23.45 1.22 -0.82
N ASP A 59 -24.39 1.54 -1.71
CA ASP A 59 -24.15 1.49 -3.17
C ASP A 59 -23.10 2.50 -3.64
N SER A 60 -22.82 3.52 -2.83
CA SER A 60 -21.81 4.55 -3.13
C SER A 60 -20.38 4.11 -2.80
N VAL A 61 -20.16 2.93 -2.21
CA VAL A 61 -18.82 2.42 -1.89
C VAL A 61 -18.16 1.86 -3.15
N GLU A 62 -17.06 2.47 -3.59
CA GLU A 62 -16.26 2.03 -4.73
C GLU A 62 -15.36 0.82 -4.40
N GLY A 63 -14.76 0.85 -3.21
CA GLY A 63 -13.90 -0.21 -2.71
C GLY A 63 -13.63 -0.08 -1.22
N VAL A 64 -13.02 -1.12 -0.67
CA VAL A 64 -12.72 -1.24 0.76
C VAL A 64 -11.26 -1.60 0.96
N LEU A 65 -10.51 -0.75 1.67
CA LEU A 65 -9.19 -1.10 2.19
C LEU A 65 -9.38 -1.96 3.43
N LEU A 66 -9.04 -3.23 3.32
CA LEU A 66 -9.07 -4.19 4.42
C LEU A 66 -7.76 -4.11 5.19
N VAL A 67 -7.81 -3.82 6.49
CA VAL A 67 -6.62 -3.63 7.35
C VAL A 67 -6.70 -4.58 8.53
N SER A 68 -5.73 -5.48 8.65
CA SER A 68 -5.70 -6.50 9.72
C SER A 68 -4.87 -6.13 10.94
N GLU A 69 -4.01 -5.12 10.83
CA GLU A 69 -3.12 -4.68 11.92
C GLU A 69 -2.84 -3.18 11.84
N ASP A 70 -2.32 -2.60 12.92
CA ASP A 70 -1.99 -1.18 12.96
C ASP A 70 -0.85 -0.85 11.99
N LEU A 71 -1.07 0.16 11.17
CA LEU A 71 -0.12 0.61 10.16
C LEU A 71 -0.21 2.12 9.94
N GLU A 72 0.83 2.68 9.39
CA GLU A 72 0.82 4.02 8.80
C GLU A 72 0.68 3.91 7.28
N CYS A 73 0.15 4.95 6.65
CA CYS A 73 0.11 5.03 5.20
C CYS A 73 0.59 6.41 4.73
N THR A 74 1.20 6.44 3.57
CA THR A 74 1.60 7.71 2.95
C THR A 74 0.38 8.56 2.63
N SER A 75 0.54 9.87 2.57
CA SER A 75 -0.56 10.80 2.25
C SER A 75 -1.22 10.57 0.88
N THR A 76 -0.56 9.85 0.00
CA THR A 76 -1.03 9.52 -1.36
C THR A 76 -1.64 8.13 -1.48
N ALA A 77 -1.57 7.30 -0.44
CA ALA A 77 -1.95 5.88 -0.52
C ALA A 77 -3.37 5.67 -1.06
N LEU A 78 -4.37 6.32 -0.47
CA LEU A 78 -5.75 6.19 -0.93
C LEU A 78 -5.98 6.72 -2.35
N THR A 79 -5.19 7.71 -2.80
CA THR A 79 -5.24 8.22 -4.17
C THR A 79 -4.80 7.16 -5.17
N TYR A 80 -3.70 6.47 -4.89
CA TYR A 80 -3.20 5.38 -5.75
C TYR A 80 -4.16 4.19 -5.76
N PHE A 81 -4.70 3.79 -4.61
CA PHE A 81 -5.69 2.72 -4.54
C PHE A 81 -6.96 3.05 -5.33
N ALA A 82 -7.50 4.26 -5.18
CA ALA A 82 -8.65 4.72 -5.95
C ALA A 82 -8.37 4.73 -7.46
N ALA A 83 -7.20 5.20 -7.88
CA ALA A 83 -6.81 5.19 -9.29
C ALA A 83 -6.76 3.77 -9.86
N ALA A 84 -6.18 2.83 -9.14
CA ALA A 84 -6.11 1.42 -9.55
C ALA A 84 -7.49 0.78 -9.68
N LEU A 85 -8.41 1.04 -8.76
CA LEU A 85 -9.80 0.56 -8.88
C LEU A 85 -10.49 1.08 -10.14
N ARG A 86 -10.28 2.36 -10.48
CA ARG A 86 -10.86 3.00 -11.68
C ARG A 86 -10.30 2.45 -13.00
N THR A 87 -9.12 1.86 -12.98
CA THR A 87 -8.60 1.13 -14.15
C THR A 87 -9.16 -0.29 -14.29
N GLY A 88 -10.09 -0.67 -13.40
CA GLY A 88 -10.77 -1.97 -13.43
C GLY A 88 -10.12 -3.05 -12.57
N ALA A 89 -9.12 -2.72 -11.75
CA ALA A 89 -8.61 -3.66 -10.77
C ALA A 89 -9.68 -4.03 -9.74
N ASP A 90 -9.74 -5.29 -9.36
CA ASP A 90 -10.65 -5.76 -8.31
C ASP A 90 -9.93 -6.07 -7.00
N PHE A 91 -8.62 -6.31 -7.05
CA PHE A 91 -7.75 -6.51 -5.90
C PHE A 91 -6.44 -5.73 -6.08
N VAL A 92 -6.15 -4.79 -5.17
CA VAL A 92 -4.99 -3.93 -5.28
C VAL A 92 -4.12 -4.06 -4.05
N VAL A 93 -2.84 -4.29 -4.27
CA VAL A 93 -1.79 -4.36 -3.26
C VAL A 93 -0.68 -3.36 -3.57
N CYS A 94 0.11 -3.00 -2.59
CA CYS A 94 1.29 -2.18 -2.79
C CYS A 94 2.48 -2.78 -2.04
N ASP A 95 3.66 -2.31 -2.36
CA ASP A 95 4.84 -2.64 -1.56
C ASP A 95 4.71 -1.99 -0.18
N ALA A 96 5.37 -2.57 0.82
CA ALA A 96 5.26 -2.11 2.20
C ALA A 96 6.63 -1.96 2.85
N ALA A 97 6.69 -1.10 3.86
CA ALA A 97 7.82 -0.96 4.76
C ALA A 97 7.45 -1.48 6.15
N PHE A 98 8.44 -2.04 6.84
CA PHE A 98 8.34 -2.52 8.21
C PHE A 98 9.45 -1.85 9.02
N GLY A 99 9.06 -1.13 10.07
CA GLY A 99 10.01 -0.49 10.97
C GLY A 99 10.45 -1.45 12.06
N PHE A 100 11.76 -1.50 12.34
CA PHE A 100 12.32 -2.25 13.47
C PHE A 100 12.59 -1.30 14.65
N ASP A 101 13.17 -0.18 14.35
CA ASP A 101 13.43 0.94 15.24
C ASP A 101 13.44 2.21 14.39
N GLY A 102 13.62 3.37 14.97
CA GLY A 102 13.63 4.62 14.22
C GLY A 102 14.75 4.75 13.18
N SER A 103 15.69 3.82 13.12
CA SER A 103 16.88 3.85 12.25
C SER A 103 16.87 2.80 11.14
N THR A 104 16.10 1.72 11.30
CA THR A 104 16.08 0.59 10.38
C THR A 104 14.71 0.36 9.81
N ALA A 105 14.61 0.20 8.50
CA ALA A 105 13.39 -0.16 7.80
C ALA A 105 13.65 -1.32 6.83
N LEU A 106 12.74 -2.28 6.81
CA LEU A 106 12.70 -3.37 5.83
C LEU A 106 11.59 -3.10 4.83
N TYR A 107 11.95 -3.03 3.57
CA TYR A 107 11.03 -2.89 2.45
C TYR A 107 10.84 -4.22 1.73
N LEU A 108 9.61 -4.59 1.49
CA LEU A 108 9.26 -5.83 0.82
C LEU A 108 8.34 -5.54 -0.36
N SER A 109 8.61 -6.21 -1.47
CA SER A 109 7.63 -6.26 -2.55
C SER A 109 6.46 -7.16 -2.16
N THR A 110 5.31 -6.94 -2.79
CA THR A 110 4.11 -7.76 -2.58
C THR A 110 4.31 -9.24 -2.92
N GLN A 111 5.37 -9.60 -3.62
CA GLN A 111 5.73 -11.00 -3.86
C GLN A 111 6.16 -11.73 -2.57
N HIS A 112 6.61 -10.99 -1.56
CA HIS A 112 7.08 -11.49 -0.27
C HIS A 112 6.10 -11.20 0.88
N ILE A 113 5.16 -10.26 0.68
CA ILE A 113 4.17 -9.93 1.70
C ILE A 113 2.98 -10.88 1.51
N PRO A 114 2.63 -11.65 2.53
CA PRO A 114 1.34 -12.34 2.49
C PRO A 114 0.24 -11.30 2.28
N CYS A 115 -0.55 -11.42 1.20
CA CYS A 115 -1.70 -10.54 0.92
C CYS A 115 -2.75 -10.56 2.05
N SER A 116 -2.44 -11.25 3.15
CA SER A 116 -3.28 -11.42 4.33
C SER A 116 -3.27 -10.24 5.30
N ARG A 117 -2.49 -9.18 5.07
CA ARG A 117 -2.34 -8.09 6.04
C ARG A 117 -3.10 -6.82 5.65
N CYS A 118 -3.03 -6.41 4.41
CA CYS A 118 -3.72 -5.23 3.90
C CYS A 118 -3.87 -5.29 2.39
N ALA A 119 -5.05 -4.97 1.88
CA ALA A 119 -5.30 -4.80 0.44
C ALA A 119 -6.55 -3.96 0.20
N MET A 120 -6.59 -3.25 -0.93
CA MET A 120 -7.79 -2.61 -1.43
C MET A 120 -8.57 -3.62 -2.28
N VAL A 121 -9.85 -3.78 -1.97
CA VAL A 121 -10.76 -4.71 -2.64
C VAL A 121 -11.90 -3.92 -3.26
N SER A 122 -12.20 -4.15 -4.54
CA SER A 122 -13.35 -3.52 -5.19
C SER A 122 -14.67 -3.96 -4.52
N ARG A 123 -15.67 -3.13 -4.58
CA ARG A 123 -17.00 -3.44 -4.04
C ARG A 123 -17.52 -4.77 -4.62
N LYS A 124 -17.41 -4.97 -5.92
CA LYS A 124 -17.87 -6.17 -6.61
C LYS A 124 -17.18 -7.45 -6.08
N LEU A 125 -15.87 -7.42 -5.90
CA LEU A 125 -15.13 -8.56 -5.35
C LEU A 125 -15.51 -8.78 -3.88
N LEU A 126 -15.62 -7.72 -3.09
CA LEU A 126 -15.99 -7.82 -1.67
C LEU A 126 -17.35 -8.49 -1.48
N ASP A 127 -18.36 -8.16 -2.28
CA ASP A 127 -19.69 -8.79 -2.20
C ASP A 127 -19.61 -10.30 -2.47
N ARG A 128 -18.82 -10.73 -3.46
CA ARG A 128 -18.53 -12.15 -3.75
C ARG A 128 -17.82 -12.83 -2.58
N VAL A 129 -16.80 -12.18 -2.03
CA VAL A 129 -16.01 -12.67 -0.89
C VAL A 129 -16.88 -12.84 0.35
N ARG A 130 -17.70 -11.87 0.69
CA ARG A 130 -18.60 -11.94 1.85
C ARG A 130 -19.65 -13.03 1.72
N ALA A 131 -20.19 -13.23 0.52
CA ALA A 131 -21.08 -14.36 0.24
C ALA A 131 -20.39 -15.70 0.51
N ALA A 132 -19.13 -15.85 0.10
CA ALA A 132 -18.32 -17.05 0.34
C ALA A 132 -17.93 -17.21 1.83
N ALA A 133 -17.67 -16.11 2.52
CA ALA A 133 -17.29 -16.10 3.95
C ALA A 133 -18.45 -16.47 4.89
N ARG A 134 -19.69 -16.51 4.40
CA ARG A 134 -20.90 -16.88 5.17
C ARG A 134 -21.06 -16.08 6.47
N GLY A 135 -20.85 -14.77 6.40
CA GLY A 135 -20.99 -13.86 7.55
C GLY A 135 -19.78 -13.81 8.51
N ARG A 136 -18.66 -14.40 8.13
CA ARG A 136 -17.38 -14.23 8.86
C ARG A 136 -16.66 -13.00 8.30
N ASP A 137 -16.86 -11.83 8.91
CA ASP A 137 -16.25 -10.57 8.49
C ASP A 137 -14.83 -10.36 9.13
N SER A 138 -14.10 -11.45 9.43
CA SER A 138 -12.70 -11.33 9.83
C SER A 138 -11.85 -10.82 8.67
N VAL A 139 -11.08 -9.76 8.87
CA VAL A 139 -10.23 -9.17 7.83
C VAL A 139 -9.30 -10.19 7.20
N THR A 140 -8.65 -11.04 8.02
CA THR A 140 -7.75 -12.08 7.52
C THR A 140 -8.47 -13.07 6.60
N GLU A 141 -9.69 -13.50 6.96
CA GLU A 141 -10.46 -14.41 6.12
C GLU A 141 -10.95 -13.73 4.83
N LEU A 142 -11.39 -12.46 4.93
CA LEU A 142 -11.79 -11.68 3.76
C LEU A 142 -10.62 -11.48 2.79
N LEU A 143 -9.42 -11.14 3.30
CA LEU A 143 -8.22 -10.99 2.49
C LEU A 143 -7.81 -12.31 1.83
N ARG A 144 -7.83 -13.42 2.58
CA ARG A 144 -7.53 -14.76 2.04
C ARG A 144 -8.48 -15.14 0.91
N LEU A 145 -9.77 -14.91 1.09
CA LEU A 145 -10.78 -15.20 0.06
C LEU A 145 -10.65 -14.24 -1.12
N ALA A 146 -10.42 -12.95 -0.87
CA ALA A 146 -10.23 -11.95 -1.92
C ALA A 146 -9.04 -12.31 -2.82
N THR A 147 -7.91 -12.69 -2.23
CA THR A 147 -6.73 -13.16 -2.97
C THR A 147 -7.04 -14.36 -3.86
N ALA A 148 -7.86 -15.31 -3.36
CA ALA A 148 -8.22 -16.52 -4.13
C ALA A 148 -9.27 -16.26 -5.23
N MET A 149 -10.11 -15.23 -5.08
CA MET A 149 -11.25 -14.95 -5.96
C MET A 149 -11.04 -13.76 -6.90
N ALA A 150 -9.93 -13.05 -6.75
CA ALA A 150 -9.59 -11.90 -7.58
C ALA A 150 -9.32 -12.33 -9.03
N GLU A 151 -9.88 -11.60 -9.98
CA GLU A 151 -9.72 -11.82 -11.41
C GLU A 151 -8.74 -10.82 -12.04
N ASN A 152 -8.67 -9.59 -11.46
CA ASN A 152 -7.81 -8.53 -11.93
C ASN A 152 -7.01 -7.93 -10.76
N CYS A 153 -5.85 -8.55 -10.47
CA CYS A 153 -4.93 -8.08 -9.44
C CYS A 153 -4.03 -6.97 -10.00
N HIS A 154 -3.89 -5.89 -9.24
CA HIS A 154 -2.99 -4.79 -9.56
C HIS A 154 -2.00 -4.58 -8.42
N ARG A 155 -0.70 -4.51 -8.75
CA ARG A 155 0.36 -4.13 -7.82
C ARG A 155 0.76 -2.68 -8.07
N ILE A 156 0.79 -1.88 -7.01
CA ILE A 156 1.39 -0.55 -7.00
C ILE A 156 2.85 -0.72 -6.54
N PRO A 157 3.85 -0.46 -7.40
CA PRO A 157 5.26 -0.67 -7.07
C PRO A 157 5.82 0.50 -6.25
N GLN A 158 5.17 0.80 -5.15
CA GLN A 158 5.52 1.85 -4.20
C GLN A 158 5.21 1.40 -2.78
N SER A 159 6.08 1.73 -1.83
CA SER A 159 5.88 1.47 -0.41
C SER A 159 4.91 2.49 0.17
N LEU A 160 3.62 2.24 0.01
CA LEU A 160 2.56 3.14 0.48
C LEU A 160 2.12 2.86 1.91
N LEU A 161 2.46 1.69 2.44
CA LEU A 161 2.06 1.21 3.76
C LEU A 161 3.28 0.96 4.63
N HIS A 162 3.21 1.39 5.89
CA HIS A 162 4.23 1.20 6.91
C HIS A 162 3.62 0.42 8.08
N PHE A 163 4.07 -0.81 8.27
CA PHE A 163 3.67 -1.63 9.41
C PHE A 163 4.61 -1.39 10.57
N ARG A 164 4.05 -1.13 11.76
CA ARG A 164 4.83 -0.89 12.99
C ARG A 164 5.35 -2.16 13.66
N ARG A 165 4.89 -3.32 13.20
CA ARG A 165 5.28 -4.61 13.75
C ARG A 165 6.69 -4.96 13.30
N GLU A 166 7.51 -5.43 14.24
CA GLU A 166 8.73 -6.15 13.92
C GLU A 166 8.39 -7.42 13.13
N LEU A 167 9.07 -7.64 12.00
CA LEU A 167 9.00 -8.88 11.26
C LEU A 167 10.04 -9.86 11.82
N CYS A 168 9.61 -11.08 12.12
CA CYS A 168 10.52 -12.17 12.28
C CYS A 168 11.09 -12.57 10.90
N ALA A 169 12.34 -12.99 10.84
CA ALA A 169 12.95 -13.45 9.59
C ALA A 169 12.13 -14.56 8.92
N ASP A 170 11.45 -15.40 9.72
CA ASP A 170 10.59 -16.48 9.26
C ASP A 170 9.27 -15.99 8.60
N ASP A 171 8.87 -14.74 8.85
CA ASP A 171 7.72 -14.12 8.17
C ASP A 171 8.06 -13.73 6.71
N VAL A 172 9.34 -13.60 6.39
CA VAL A 172 9.82 -13.05 5.11
C VAL A 172 10.53 -14.11 4.26
N PHE A 173 11.26 -15.00 4.90
CA PHE A 173 12.14 -15.96 4.24
C PHE A 173 11.77 -17.38 4.60
N SER A 174 11.89 -18.29 3.64
CA SER A 174 11.70 -19.71 3.90
C SER A 174 12.80 -20.23 4.84
N ALA A 175 12.43 -21.11 5.78
CA ALA A 175 13.38 -21.65 6.79
C ALA A 175 14.60 -22.32 6.14
N ASP A 176 14.39 -23.00 5.00
CA ASP A 176 15.41 -23.76 4.26
C ASP A 176 15.95 -23.01 3.02
N GLY A 177 15.56 -21.73 2.83
CA GLY A 177 15.94 -20.94 1.67
C GLY A 177 17.42 -20.55 1.67
N LYS A 178 18.08 -20.67 0.54
CA LYS A 178 19.41 -20.10 0.34
C LYS A 178 19.29 -18.58 0.25
N ARG A 179 20.07 -17.84 1.02
CA ARG A 179 20.03 -16.38 1.05
C ARG A 179 21.28 -15.79 0.44
N ALA A 180 21.13 -14.74 -0.36
CA ALA A 180 22.22 -13.90 -0.88
C ALA A 180 22.06 -12.50 -0.31
N LEU A 181 23.09 -12.00 0.39
CA LEU A 181 23.15 -10.63 0.88
C LEU A 181 23.97 -9.78 -0.08
N ILE A 182 23.36 -8.73 -0.61
CA ILE A 182 24.02 -7.69 -1.39
C ILE A 182 24.20 -6.47 -0.49
N LEU A 183 25.46 -6.04 -0.33
CA LEU A 183 25.76 -4.79 0.36
C LEU A 183 25.91 -3.68 -0.68
N SER A 184 25.05 -2.67 -0.61
CA SER A 184 25.14 -1.48 -1.44
C SER A 184 25.57 -0.29 -0.59
N HIS A 185 26.63 0.41 -1.00
CA HIS A 185 27.10 1.60 -0.29
C HIS A 185 26.19 2.82 -0.48
N GLU A 186 25.31 2.74 -1.46
CA GLU A 186 24.28 3.74 -1.77
C GLU A 186 23.06 3.07 -2.39
N LEU A 187 21.90 3.72 -2.32
CA LEU A 187 20.67 3.32 -3.00
C LEU A 187 20.18 4.42 -3.96
N THR A 188 21.14 5.11 -4.60
CA THR A 188 20.88 6.15 -5.61
C THR A 188 20.61 5.54 -6.98
N MET A 189 20.09 6.36 -7.90
CA MET A 189 19.90 5.99 -9.31
C MET A 189 21.20 6.11 -10.11
N THR A 190 22.32 5.58 -9.57
CA THR A 190 23.64 5.59 -10.20
C THR A 190 24.03 4.23 -10.77
N GLY A 191 25.22 4.16 -11.42
CA GLY A 191 25.65 2.97 -12.12
C GLY A 191 25.77 1.72 -11.24
N ALA A 192 26.32 1.84 -10.02
CA ALA A 192 26.53 0.69 -9.14
C ALA A 192 25.22 0.04 -8.67
N PRO A 193 24.23 0.75 -8.09
CA PRO A 193 22.93 0.19 -7.76
C PRO A 193 22.18 -0.40 -8.97
N ILE A 194 22.24 0.24 -10.15
CA ILE A 194 21.59 -0.27 -11.36
C ILE A 194 22.19 -1.62 -11.77
N VAL A 195 23.53 -1.75 -11.72
CA VAL A 195 24.20 -3.03 -12.02
C VAL A 195 23.82 -4.10 -10.99
N LEU A 196 23.81 -3.75 -9.69
CA LEU A 196 23.42 -4.67 -8.63
C LEU A 196 21.96 -5.15 -8.79
N THR A 197 21.06 -4.26 -9.21
CA THR A 197 19.67 -4.63 -9.52
C THR A 197 19.59 -5.73 -10.58
N SER A 198 20.46 -5.68 -11.59
CA SER A 198 20.51 -6.71 -12.65
C SER A 198 21.00 -8.09 -12.14
N ALA A 199 21.73 -8.13 -11.04
CA ALA A 199 22.16 -9.38 -10.42
C ALA A 199 21.05 -10.09 -9.66
N VAL A 200 20.05 -9.36 -9.17
CA VAL A 200 18.94 -9.93 -8.36
C VAL A 200 18.17 -11.03 -9.09
N PRO A 201 17.67 -10.84 -10.33
CA PRO A 201 16.96 -11.90 -11.05
C PRO A 201 17.82 -13.12 -11.30
N VAL A 202 19.14 -12.94 -11.54
CA VAL A 202 20.07 -14.04 -11.74
C VAL A 202 20.21 -14.88 -10.48
N LEU A 203 20.45 -14.24 -9.32
CA LEU A 203 20.55 -14.93 -8.04
C LEU A 203 19.24 -15.66 -7.71
N ARG A 204 18.09 -15.03 -7.98
CA ARG A 204 16.79 -15.66 -7.79
C ARG A 204 16.58 -16.88 -8.68
N SER A 205 16.99 -16.82 -9.94
CA SER A 205 16.93 -17.99 -10.84
C SER A 205 17.80 -19.16 -10.36
N MET A 206 18.83 -18.89 -9.55
CA MET A 206 19.67 -19.90 -8.90
C MET A 206 19.07 -20.41 -7.57
N GLY A 207 17.86 -19.95 -7.21
CA GLY A 207 17.15 -20.38 -6.00
C GLY A 207 17.51 -19.61 -4.73
N PHE A 208 18.16 -18.45 -4.86
CA PHE A 208 18.43 -17.58 -3.70
C PHE A 208 17.28 -16.63 -3.41
N GLU A 209 17.00 -16.45 -2.13
CA GLU A 209 16.27 -15.29 -1.60
C GLU A 209 17.25 -14.14 -1.45
N VAL A 210 16.99 -13.01 -2.11
CA VAL A 210 17.95 -11.91 -2.18
C VAL A 210 17.57 -10.79 -1.22
N VAL A 211 18.52 -10.40 -0.39
CA VAL A 211 18.41 -9.25 0.52
C VAL A 211 19.44 -8.21 0.11
N VAL A 212 19.02 -6.98 -0.03
CA VAL A 212 19.89 -5.83 -0.25
C VAL A 212 19.95 -5.01 1.04
N LEU A 213 21.16 -4.74 1.52
CA LEU A 213 21.39 -3.84 2.66
C LEU A 213 22.08 -2.58 2.15
N GLY A 214 21.52 -1.43 2.48
CA GLY A 214 22.08 -0.12 2.11
C GLY A 214 21.71 0.98 3.12
N PRO A 215 22.21 2.20 2.88
CA PRO A 215 21.80 3.38 3.62
C PRO A 215 20.32 3.72 3.36
N ALA A 216 19.87 4.90 3.77
CA ALA A 216 18.52 5.37 3.43
C ALA A 216 18.28 5.35 1.92
N ASP A 217 17.03 5.11 1.52
CA ASP A 217 16.67 5.09 0.09
C ASP A 217 16.90 6.46 -0.56
N ASP A 218 17.51 6.43 -1.73
CA ASP A 218 17.77 7.61 -2.57
C ASP A 218 17.39 7.32 -4.05
N GLY A 219 16.27 6.65 -4.23
CA GLY A 219 15.58 6.46 -5.50
C GLY A 219 15.69 5.09 -6.15
N SER A 220 16.66 4.23 -5.81
CA SER A 220 16.80 2.91 -6.43
C SER A 220 16.00 1.78 -5.75
N LEU A 221 15.45 2.03 -4.59
CA LEU A 221 14.66 1.06 -3.82
C LEU A 221 13.58 0.36 -4.66
N PRO A 222 12.73 1.07 -5.43
CA PRO A 222 11.72 0.42 -6.25
C PRO A 222 12.29 -0.57 -7.25
N LEU A 223 13.46 -0.31 -7.83
CA LEU A 223 14.10 -1.20 -8.80
C LEU A 223 14.50 -2.53 -8.15
N PHE A 224 15.05 -2.50 -6.95
CA PHE A 224 15.39 -3.72 -6.21
C PHE A 224 14.14 -4.52 -5.83
N LEU A 225 13.08 -3.85 -5.38
CA LEU A 225 11.81 -4.49 -5.06
C LEU A 225 11.16 -5.12 -6.31
N ASP A 226 11.20 -4.43 -7.45
CA ASP A 226 10.69 -4.96 -8.72
C ASP A 226 11.50 -6.16 -9.22
N ALA A 227 12.81 -6.14 -9.01
CA ALA A 227 13.68 -7.28 -9.28
C ALA A 227 13.42 -8.47 -8.33
N GLY A 228 12.67 -8.25 -7.24
CA GLY A 228 12.27 -9.27 -6.28
C GLY A 228 13.21 -9.45 -5.09
N ALA A 229 14.02 -8.44 -4.77
CA ALA A 229 14.79 -8.41 -3.53
C ALA A 229 13.96 -7.89 -2.37
N ALA A 230 14.28 -8.31 -1.14
CA ALA A 230 13.96 -7.57 0.07
C ALA A 230 15.03 -6.49 0.27
N VAL A 231 14.67 -5.29 0.70
CA VAL A 231 15.63 -4.20 0.92
C VAL A 231 15.58 -3.77 2.38
N VAL A 232 16.73 -3.80 3.03
CA VAL A 232 16.92 -3.28 4.39
C VAL A 232 17.69 -1.96 4.29
N THR A 233 17.12 -0.90 4.84
CA THR A 233 17.82 0.38 4.95
C THR A 233 18.14 0.68 6.41
N ARG A 234 19.32 1.25 6.64
CA ARG A 234 19.76 1.73 7.95
C ARG A 234 20.28 3.16 7.84
N SER A 235 19.63 4.08 8.51
CA SER A 235 20.00 5.49 8.47
C SER A 235 21.36 5.78 9.17
N ASP A 236 21.78 4.92 10.09
CA ASP A 236 23.06 5.01 10.80
C ASP A 236 24.21 4.23 10.10
N CYS A 237 23.91 3.52 9.02
CA CYS A 237 24.90 2.84 8.18
C CYS A 237 25.61 3.87 7.27
N VAL A 238 26.34 4.80 7.87
CA VAL A 238 27.36 5.54 7.13
C VAL A 238 28.48 4.55 6.86
N MET A 239 28.48 3.93 5.70
CA MET A 239 29.62 3.16 5.24
C MET A 239 30.77 4.17 5.08
N ASN A 240 31.59 4.21 6.11
CA ASN A 240 32.74 5.11 6.15
C ASN A 240 33.67 4.71 4.99
N SER A 241 33.69 5.52 3.94
CA SER A 241 34.51 5.30 2.74
C SER A 241 36.02 5.22 3.02
N SER A 242 36.43 5.40 4.29
CA SER A 242 37.82 5.27 4.75
C SER A 242 38.26 3.83 5.05
N LEU A 243 37.38 2.83 4.84
CA LEU A 243 37.68 1.41 5.07
C LEU A 243 37.90 0.59 3.78
N TRP A 244 37.98 1.27 2.60
CA TRP A 244 38.29 0.63 1.31
C TRP A 244 39.63 1.13 0.76
#